data_73f0840f7da61d10a4b6b6676aa52b3b
#
_entry.id   73f0840f7da61d10a4b6b6676aa52b3b
#
_cell.length_a   1.000
_cell.length_b   1.000
_cell.length_c   1.000
_cell.angle_alpha   90.00
_cell.angle_beta   90.00
_cell.angle_gamma   90.00
#
_symmetry.space_group_name_H-M   'P 1'
#
loop_
_entity.id
_entity.type
_entity.pdbx_description
1 polymer ?
#
loop_
_entity_poly.entity_id
_entity_poly.type
_entity_poly.pdbx_seq_one_letter_code
_entity_poly.pdbx_strand_id
1 'polypeptide(L)'
;WFMGQLGSEFFPGDDESRFLVKLKTPLGSSIDYMETKIDQAELMLADVPEVQRVLSTVGSGHGSEVNEATLNVSLAGQANRNRSQQTIMNEVRTAVRRVPGVESFVSAYSMFGSGGEPFVAFITGPDLYRVAELAGEMEQRMKRIPGMGDVRMELKMDRPQLYFDVDRNRAQALGISA
;
A
#
# COMPACT_ATOMS: atom_id res chain seq x y z
N TRP A 1 -27.13 -15.95 25.28
CA TRP A 1 -26.89 -14.51 25.39
C TRP A 1 -25.42 -14.15 25.32
N PHE A 2 -24.49 -15.10 25.58
CA PHE A 2 -23.06 -14.88 25.56
C PHE A 2 -22.43 -15.02 24.14
N MET A 3 -23.05 -15.76 23.23
CA MET A 3 -22.52 -16.02 21.88
C MET A 3 -22.58 -14.82 20.91
N GLY A 4 -23.35 -13.79 21.22
CA GLY A 4 -23.44 -12.58 20.36
C GLY A 4 -22.38 -11.53 20.60
N GLN A 5 -21.49 -11.71 21.58
CA GLN A 5 -20.41 -10.77 21.90
C GLN A 5 -19.02 -11.30 21.50
N LEU A 6 -18.92 -12.53 21.04
CA LEU A 6 -17.70 -13.07 20.45
C LEU A 6 -17.68 -12.66 18.98
N GLY A 7 -16.80 -11.74 18.63
CA GLY A 7 -16.51 -11.46 17.23
C GLY A 7 -16.08 -12.78 16.56
N SER A 8 -16.85 -13.24 15.58
CA SER A 8 -16.47 -14.41 14.77
C SER A 8 -15.53 -13.93 13.66
N GLU A 9 -14.25 -14.07 13.85
CA GLU A 9 -13.27 -13.97 12.78
C GLU A 9 -13.15 -15.34 12.11
N PHE A 10 -13.39 -15.39 10.79
CA PHE A 10 -13.30 -16.64 10.02
C PHE A 10 -11.85 -17.16 9.96
N PHE A 11 -10.88 -16.26 10.04
CA PHE A 11 -9.47 -16.52 10.27
C PHE A 11 -8.97 -15.51 11.30
N PRO A 12 -8.73 -15.93 12.56
CA PRO A 12 -8.04 -15.07 13.51
C PRO A 12 -6.70 -14.69 12.87
N GLY A 13 -6.39 -13.40 12.89
CA GLY A 13 -5.10 -12.90 12.41
C GLY A 13 -3.99 -13.51 13.26
N ASP A 14 -3.46 -14.66 12.83
CA ASP A 14 -2.36 -15.32 13.52
C ASP A 14 -1.16 -14.38 13.56
N ASP A 15 -0.54 -14.33 14.73
CA ASP A 15 0.69 -13.60 14.92
C ASP A 15 1.85 -14.36 14.27
N GLU A 16 2.08 -14.08 13.00
CA GLU A 16 3.15 -14.69 12.21
C GLU A 16 4.53 -14.08 12.48
N SER A 17 4.64 -13.15 13.45
CA SER A 17 5.87 -12.39 13.73
C SER A 17 6.44 -11.67 12.51
N ARG A 18 5.57 -11.29 11.57
CA ARG A 18 5.92 -10.55 10.35
C ARG A 18 4.73 -9.73 9.84
N PHE A 19 5.04 -8.59 9.24
CA PHE A 19 4.05 -7.72 8.62
C PHE A 19 4.65 -6.95 7.45
N LEU A 20 3.81 -6.27 6.69
CA LEU A 20 4.18 -5.50 5.51
C LEU A 20 4.01 -4.01 5.78
N VAL A 21 4.98 -3.22 5.34
CA VAL A 21 4.87 -1.76 5.21
C VAL A 21 4.96 -1.44 3.73
N LYS A 22 3.89 -0.90 3.16
CA LYS A 22 3.89 -0.41 1.78
C LYS A 22 4.11 1.10 1.81
N LEU A 23 5.04 1.57 1.01
CA LEU A 23 5.34 2.99 0.81
C LEU A 23 5.00 3.36 -0.62
N LYS A 24 4.35 4.52 -0.79
CA LYS A 24 3.97 5.04 -2.09
C LYS A 24 4.31 6.51 -2.17
N THR A 25 5.13 6.84 -3.16
CA THR A 25 5.47 8.22 -3.52
C THR A 25 4.59 8.72 -4.67
N PRO A 26 4.52 10.03 -4.93
CA PRO A 26 3.81 10.57 -6.08
C PRO A 26 4.26 9.94 -7.40
N LEU A 27 3.32 9.84 -8.36
CA LEU A 27 3.64 9.37 -9.70
C LEU A 27 4.75 10.21 -10.33
N GLY A 28 5.69 9.55 -11.01
CA GLY A 28 6.85 10.21 -11.61
C GLY A 28 8.04 10.41 -10.66
N SER A 29 7.95 9.95 -9.42
CA SER A 29 9.11 9.92 -8.51
C SER A 29 10.21 9.02 -9.07
N SER A 30 11.47 9.46 -8.91
CA SER A 30 12.63 8.65 -9.27
C SER A 30 12.87 7.52 -8.27
N ILE A 31 13.64 6.52 -8.67
CA ILE A 31 14.06 5.43 -7.79
C ILE A 31 14.89 5.96 -6.61
N ASP A 32 15.80 6.90 -6.84
CA ASP A 32 16.64 7.51 -5.80
C ASP A 32 15.80 8.23 -4.74
N TYR A 33 14.70 8.88 -5.17
CA TYR A 33 13.76 9.50 -4.24
C TYR A 33 13.08 8.44 -3.39
N MET A 34 12.63 7.32 -4.00
CA MET A 34 12.02 6.22 -3.27
C MET A 34 13.02 5.59 -2.28
N GLU A 35 14.28 5.35 -2.70
CA GLU A 35 15.33 4.82 -1.82
C GLU A 35 15.54 5.71 -0.59
N THR A 36 15.63 7.03 -0.78
CA THR A 36 15.71 7.97 0.34
C THR A 36 14.53 7.83 1.32
N LYS A 37 13.33 7.53 0.81
CA LYS A 37 12.14 7.33 1.66
C LYS A 37 12.14 5.99 2.38
N ILE A 38 12.67 4.96 1.72
CA ILE A 38 12.88 3.65 2.34
C ILE A 38 13.87 3.78 3.50
N ASP A 39 15.02 4.45 3.28
CA ASP A 39 16.03 4.66 4.33
C ASP A 39 15.43 5.37 5.56
N GLN A 40 14.59 6.40 5.33
CA GLN A 40 13.90 7.09 6.42
C GLN A 40 12.94 6.18 7.18
N ALA A 41 12.22 5.32 6.47
CA ALA A 41 11.31 4.36 7.10
C ALA A 41 12.08 3.26 7.85
N GLU A 42 13.17 2.75 7.28
CA GLU A 42 14.03 1.75 7.91
C GLU A 42 14.67 2.25 9.21
N LEU A 43 15.10 3.52 9.24
CA LEU A 43 15.60 4.14 10.49
C LEU A 43 14.52 4.16 11.57
N MET A 44 13.27 4.47 11.23
CA MET A 44 12.15 4.44 12.20
C MET A 44 11.81 3.01 12.64
N LEU A 45 11.97 2.02 11.76
CA LEU A 45 11.77 0.61 12.10
C LEU A 45 12.89 0.07 12.99
N ALA A 46 14.12 0.55 12.83
CA ALA A 46 15.27 0.18 13.65
C ALA A 46 15.13 0.63 15.12
N ASP A 47 14.34 1.67 15.37
CA ASP A 47 14.03 2.13 16.74
C ASP A 47 13.05 1.19 17.49
N VAL A 48 12.42 0.23 16.79
CA VAL A 48 11.48 -0.75 17.38
C VAL A 48 12.26 -2.01 17.80
N PRO A 49 12.40 -2.28 19.12
CA PRO A 49 13.31 -3.33 19.61
C PRO A 49 12.99 -4.74 19.10
N GLU A 50 11.73 -5.02 18.79
CA GLU A 50 11.30 -6.34 18.34
C GLU A 50 11.52 -6.58 16.85
N VAL A 51 11.87 -5.55 16.07
CA VAL A 51 12.21 -5.68 14.65
C VAL A 51 13.58 -6.32 14.53
N GLN A 52 13.65 -7.47 13.88
CA GLN A 52 14.89 -8.20 13.67
C GLN A 52 15.44 -8.01 12.25
N ARG A 53 14.56 -7.87 11.27
CA ARG A 53 14.96 -7.77 9.87
C ARG A 53 13.92 -6.99 9.08
N VAL A 54 14.40 -6.16 8.17
CA VAL A 54 13.60 -5.50 7.15
C VAL A 54 14.17 -5.90 5.79
N LEU A 55 13.28 -6.30 4.87
CA LEU A 55 13.63 -6.55 3.47
C LEU A 55 12.79 -5.61 2.62
N SER A 56 13.44 -4.63 2.01
CA SER A 56 12.80 -3.63 1.16
C SER A 56 12.90 -4.01 -0.31
N THR A 57 11.80 -3.86 -1.03
CA THR A 57 11.71 -4.15 -2.46
C THR A 57 10.97 -3.01 -3.15
N VAL A 58 11.57 -2.43 -4.18
CA VAL A 58 10.94 -1.40 -5.02
C VAL A 58 10.31 -2.05 -6.24
N GLY A 59 9.11 -1.60 -6.64
CA GLY A 59 8.46 -2.07 -7.86
C GLY A 59 7.92 -3.49 -7.79
N SER A 60 7.61 -4.02 -6.62
CA SER A 60 7.17 -5.42 -6.43
C SER A 60 5.68 -5.68 -6.74
N GLY A 61 4.93 -4.66 -7.21
CA GLY A 61 3.50 -4.78 -7.54
C GLY A 61 3.23 -5.19 -9.00
N HIS A 62 1.95 -5.39 -9.31
CA HIS A 62 1.50 -5.54 -10.69
C HIS A 62 1.74 -4.21 -11.43
N GLY A 63 2.77 -4.17 -12.28
CA GLY A 63 3.17 -2.98 -13.03
C GLY A 63 4.58 -2.49 -12.75
N SER A 64 5.29 -3.04 -11.76
CA SER A 64 6.69 -2.71 -11.43
C SER A 64 6.95 -1.18 -11.32
N GLU A 65 6.02 -0.47 -10.67
CA GLU A 65 6.12 0.99 -10.54
C GLU A 65 7.18 1.36 -9.51
N VAL A 66 8.16 2.15 -9.92
CA VAL A 66 9.27 2.62 -9.04
C VAL A 66 8.81 3.54 -7.91
N ASN A 67 7.59 4.05 -7.99
CA ASN A 67 6.97 4.85 -6.94
C ASN A 67 6.25 4.03 -5.86
N GLU A 68 6.35 2.71 -5.89
CA GLU A 68 5.84 1.82 -4.86
C GLU A 68 6.95 0.93 -4.32
N ALA A 69 7.03 0.84 -2.99
CA ALA A 69 7.95 -0.07 -2.30
C ALA A 69 7.22 -0.88 -1.24
N THR A 70 7.70 -2.09 -1.01
CA THR A 70 7.21 -2.98 0.04
C THR A 70 8.34 -3.36 0.97
N LEU A 71 8.20 -3.08 2.26
CA LEU A 71 9.10 -3.48 3.31
C LEU A 71 8.49 -4.68 4.04
N ASN A 72 9.15 -5.82 3.93
CA ASN A 72 8.80 -7.02 4.68
C ASN A 72 9.52 -6.95 6.04
N VAL A 73 8.76 -6.75 7.11
CA VAL A 73 9.28 -6.60 8.46
C VAL A 73 9.12 -7.91 9.21
N SER A 74 10.23 -8.45 9.70
CA SER A 74 10.25 -9.64 10.55
C SER A 74 10.50 -9.24 12.00
N LEU A 75 9.66 -9.74 12.88
CA LEU A 75 9.75 -9.51 14.33
C LEU A 75 10.45 -10.67 15.03
N ALA A 76 10.89 -10.42 16.26
CA ALA A 76 11.25 -11.50 17.19
C ALA A 76 10.07 -12.45 17.36
N GLY A 77 10.36 -13.75 17.47
CA GLY A 77 9.31 -14.75 17.67
C GLY A 77 8.45 -14.43 18.90
N GLN A 78 7.19 -14.82 18.87
CA GLN A 78 6.21 -14.50 19.91
C GLN A 78 6.68 -14.85 21.32
N ALA A 79 7.43 -15.94 21.48
CA ALA A 79 8.01 -16.35 22.76
C ALA A 79 9.09 -15.38 23.29
N ASN A 80 9.68 -14.56 22.44
CA ASN A 80 10.80 -13.68 22.74
C ASN A 80 10.41 -12.20 22.80
N ARG A 81 9.10 -11.88 22.84
CA ARG A 81 8.60 -10.52 22.91
C ARG A 81 7.39 -10.42 23.84
N ASN A 82 7.24 -9.27 24.47
CA ASN A 82 6.12 -9.01 25.38
C ASN A 82 4.95 -8.30 24.73
N ARG A 83 5.14 -7.76 23.52
CA ARG A 83 4.13 -7.00 22.78
C ARG A 83 3.58 -7.83 21.63
N SER A 84 2.25 -7.73 21.40
CA SER A 84 1.62 -8.39 20.26
C SER A 84 2.04 -7.74 18.93
N GLN A 85 2.04 -8.50 17.85
CA GLN A 85 2.29 -7.98 16.49
C GLN A 85 1.39 -6.78 16.19
N GLN A 86 0.10 -6.82 16.57
CA GLN A 86 -0.84 -5.74 16.33
C GLN A 86 -0.45 -4.44 17.05
N THR A 87 0.06 -4.54 18.30
CA THR A 87 0.55 -3.37 19.04
C THR A 87 1.74 -2.74 18.35
N ILE A 88 2.69 -3.57 17.89
CA ILE A 88 3.88 -3.11 17.17
C ILE A 88 3.50 -2.49 15.84
N MET A 89 2.59 -3.11 15.08
CA MET A 89 2.09 -2.56 13.81
C MET A 89 1.44 -1.17 13.99
N ASN A 90 0.70 -0.95 15.08
CA ASN A 90 0.08 0.35 15.37
C ASN A 90 1.13 1.43 15.68
N GLU A 91 2.19 1.08 16.40
CA GLU A 91 3.33 1.97 16.66
C GLU A 91 4.06 2.31 15.35
N VAL A 92 4.40 1.28 14.57
CA VAL A 92 5.06 1.45 13.26
C VAL A 92 4.20 2.29 12.32
N ARG A 93 2.88 2.06 12.27
CA ARG A 93 1.95 2.88 11.48
C ARG A 93 2.04 4.36 11.84
N THR A 94 2.13 4.65 13.15
CA THR A 94 2.26 6.03 13.62
C THR A 94 3.63 6.63 13.28
N ALA A 95 4.69 5.83 13.33
CA ALA A 95 6.04 6.26 13.01
C ALA A 95 6.20 6.54 11.50
N VAL A 96 5.87 5.58 10.63
CA VAL A 96 6.06 5.71 9.17
C VAL A 96 5.19 6.78 8.52
N ARG A 97 4.04 7.13 9.13
CA ARG A 97 3.22 8.27 8.68
C ARG A 97 3.93 9.62 8.80
N ARG A 98 5.01 9.70 9.57
CA ARG A 98 5.82 10.90 9.71
C ARG A 98 6.82 11.10 8.57
N VAL A 99 7.02 10.10 7.72
CA VAL A 99 7.88 10.22 6.54
C VAL A 99 7.20 11.19 5.53
N PRO A 100 7.77 12.35 5.26
CA PRO A 100 7.11 13.34 4.41
C PRO A 100 7.14 12.91 2.93
N GLY A 101 6.07 13.20 2.21
CA GLY A 101 5.97 12.93 0.76
C GLY A 101 5.75 11.45 0.41
N VAL A 102 5.27 10.65 1.38
CA VAL A 102 4.97 9.23 1.21
C VAL A 102 3.61 8.91 1.81
N GLU A 103 2.82 8.16 1.07
CA GLU A 103 1.68 7.44 1.64
C GLU A 103 2.19 6.10 2.17
N SER A 104 1.91 5.80 3.43
CA SER A 104 2.37 4.57 4.09
C SER A 104 1.19 3.73 4.57
N PHE A 105 1.27 2.41 4.35
CA PHE A 105 0.25 1.44 4.75
C PHE A 105 0.92 0.30 5.50
N VAL A 106 0.38 -0.08 6.66
CA VAL A 106 0.88 -1.19 7.46
C VAL A 106 -0.19 -2.26 7.55
N SER A 107 0.09 -3.45 7.05
CA SER A 107 -0.84 -4.58 7.02
C SER A 107 -0.19 -5.86 7.54
N ALA A 108 -0.99 -6.73 8.14
CA ALA A 108 -0.53 -8.07 8.51
C ALA A 108 -0.13 -8.84 7.24
N TYR A 109 0.79 -9.78 7.39
CA TYR A 109 1.12 -10.71 6.32
C TYR A 109 -0.07 -11.67 6.12
N SER A 110 -0.45 -11.93 4.87
CA SER A 110 -1.49 -12.89 4.54
C SER A 110 -0.96 -13.93 3.55
N MET A 111 -1.08 -15.20 3.88
CA MET A 111 -0.72 -16.32 2.99
C MET A 111 -1.61 -16.41 1.75
N PHE A 112 -2.78 -15.77 1.77
CA PHE A 112 -3.76 -15.84 0.68
C PHE A 112 -3.59 -14.74 -0.40
N GLY A 113 -2.44 -14.05 -0.42
CA GLY A 113 -2.01 -13.21 -1.55
C GLY A 113 -2.73 -11.88 -1.74
N SER A 114 -3.73 -11.55 -0.94
CA SER A 114 -4.48 -10.28 -1.05
C SER A 114 -3.85 -9.12 -0.28
N GLY A 115 -2.52 -9.13 -0.09
CA GLY A 115 -1.79 -8.02 0.52
C GLY A 115 -2.16 -7.69 1.97
N GLY A 116 -2.90 -8.55 2.67
CA GLY A 116 -3.30 -8.34 4.06
C GLY A 116 -4.44 -7.33 4.23
N GLU A 117 -5.18 -7.02 3.18
CA GLU A 117 -6.36 -6.16 3.25
C GLU A 117 -7.57 -6.97 3.71
N PRO A 118 -8.13 -6.71 4.92
CA PRO A 118 -9.25 -7.49 5.47
C PRO A 118 -10.56 -7.21 4.73
N PHE A 119 -10.64 -6.12 3.98
CA PHE A 119 -11.82 -5.72 3.24
C PHE A 119 -11.43 -5.09 1.90
N VAL A 120 -12.00 -5.60 0.82
CA VAL A 120 -11.87 -5.06 -0.54
C VAL A 120 -13.28 -4.88 -1.11
N ALA A 121 -13.57 -3.68 -1.62
CA ALA A 121 -14.84 -3.38 -2.28
C ALA A 121 -14.60 -2.98 -3.73
N PHE A 122 -15.41 -3.51 -4.63
CA PHE A 122 -15.39 -3.17 -6.05
C PHE A 122 -16.60 -2.32 -6.40
N ILE A 123 -16.37 -1.15 -6.99
CA ILE A 123 -17.43 -0.29 -7.53
C ILE A 123 -17.34 -0.36 -9.04
N THR A 124 -18.42 -0.81 -9.67
CA THR A 124 -18.50 -0.98 -11.12
C THR A 124 -19.61 -0.12 -11.70
N GLY A 125 -19.40 0.36 -12.93
CA GLY A 125 -20.39 1.18 -13.63
C GLY A 125 -19.95 1.49 -15.07
N PRO A 126 -20.88 1.96 -15.92
CA PRO A 126 -20.60 2.27 -17.32
C PRO A 126 -19.80 3.57 -17.50
N ASP A 127 -19.80 4.47 -16.53
CA ASP A 127 -19.12 5.75 -16.56
C ASP A 127 -17.99 5.77 -15.53
N LEU A 128 -16.75 5.80 -16.04
CA LEU A 128 -15.54 5.75 -15.21
C LEU A 128 -15.42 6.98 -14.30
N TYR A 129 -15.80 8.17 -14.75
CA TYR A 129 -15.74 9.39 -13.94
C TYR A 129 -16.72 9.33 -12.76
N ARG A 130 -17.93 8.83 -13.02
CA ARG A 130 -18.94 8.64 -11.98
C ARG A 130 -18.52 7.57 -10.98
N VAL A 131 -17.91 6.48 -11.44
CA VAL A 131 -17.34 5.43 -10.59
C VAL A 131 -16.23 6.01 -9.70
N ALA A 132 -15.32 6.81 -10.26
CA ALA A 132 -14.24 7.45 -9.51
C ALA A 132 -14.77 8.41 -8.43
N GLU A 133 -15.78 9.22 -8.76
CA GLU A 133 -16.42 10.14 -7.81
C GLU A 133 -17.05 9.37 -6.63
N LEU A 134 -17.84 8.34 -6.92
CA LEU A 134 -18.48 7.50 -5.89
C LEU A 134 -17.48 6.75 -5.03
N ALA A 135 -16.39 6.24 -5.65
CA ALA A 135 -15.30 5.58 -4.92
C ALA A 135 -14.59 6.55 -3.97
N GLY A 136 -14.33 7.78 -4.42
CA GLY A 136 -13.76 8.83 -3.57
C GLY A 136 -14.66 9.23 -2.41
N GLU A 137 -15.98 9.37 -2.64
CA GLU A 137 -16.93 9.61 -1.55
C GLU A 137 -16.96 8.45 -0.54
N MET A 138 -16.94 7.20 -1.02
CA MET A 138 -16.91 6.02 -0.19
C MET A 138 -15.64 5.99 0.67
N GLU A 139 -14.48 6.23 0.06
CA GLU A 139 -13.20 6.32 0.77
C GLU A 139 -13.25 7.34 1.91
N GLN A 140 -13.75 8.55 1.63
CA GLN A 140 -13.89 9.61 2.63
C GLN A 140 -14.83 9.23 3.78
N ARG A 141 -15.93 8.54 3.49
CA ARG A 141 -16.86 8.05 4.52
C ARG A 141 -16.23 6.96 5.36
N MET A 142 -15.53 6.01 4.73
CA MET A 142 -14.86 4.90 5.42
C MET A 142 -13.75 5.38 6.35
N LYS A 143 -12.96 6.37 5.95
CA LYS A 143 -11.92 6.99 6.80
C LYS A 143 -12.45 7.60 8.10
N ARG A 144 -13.76 7.90 8.17
CA ARG A 144 -14.41 8.46 9.37
C ARG A 144 -14.94 7.39 10.33
N ILE A 145 -14.95 6.12 9.94
CA ILE A 145 -15.45 5.02 10.76
C ILE A 145 -14.38 4.65 11.78
N PRO A 146 -14.69 4.73 13.11
CA PRO A 146 -13.75 4.30 14.13
C PRO A 146 -13.38 2.82 13.96
N GLY A 147 -12.10 2.51 14.04
CA GLY A 147 -11.60 1.14 13.87
C GLY A 147 -11.27 0.76 12.42
N MET A 148 -11.66 1.56 11.42
CA MET A 148 -11.11 1.44 10.08
C MET A 148 -9.65 1.89 10.11
N GLY A 149 -8.78 1.02 9.59
CA GLY A 149 -7.35 1.30 9.47
C GLY A 149 -7.03 2.22 8.29
N ASP A 150 -6.15 1.77 7.41
CA ASP A 150 -5.79 2.50 6.21
C ASP A 150 -6.80 2.18 5.08
N VAL A 151 -7.55 3.20 4.67
CA VAL A 151 -8.52 3.11 3.55
C VAL A 151 -7.93 3.80 2.35
N ARG A 152 -7.92 3.11 1.20
CA ARG A 152 -7.38 3.65 -0.05
C ARG A 152 -8.28 3.29 -1.25
N MET A 153 -8.27 4.14 -2.25
CA MET A 153 -8.82 3.88 -3.58
C MET A 153 -7.66 3.52 -4.53
N GLU A 154 -7.81 2.41 -5.26
CA GLU A 154 -6.78 2.00 -6.23
C GLU A 154 -6.91 2.69 -7.60
N LEU A 155 -8.12 3.15 -7.94
CA LEU A 155 -8.34 3.86 -9.21
C LEU A 155 -7.62 5.20 -9.21
N LYS A 156 -6.71 5.37 -10.17
CA LYS A 156 -5.99 6.62 -10.42
C LYS A 156 -6.45 7.19 -11.76
N MET A 157 -7.10 8.36 -11.71
CA MET A 157 -7.58 9.08 -12.91
C MET A 157 -6.58 10.11 -13.43
N ASP A 158 -5.49 10.34 -12.69
CA ASP A 158 -4.54 11.42 -12.88
C ASP A 158 -3.24 11.01 -13.59
N ARG A 159 -3.24 9.86 -14.27
CA ARG A 159 -2.11 9.48 -15.13
C ARG A 159 -2.13 10.30 -16.42
N PRO A 160 -1.24 11.28 -16.60
CA PRO A 160 -1.09 11.92 -17.89
C PRO A 160 -0.58 10.89 -18.89
N GLN A 161 -1.30 10.71 -19.98
CA GLN A 161 -0.89 9.87 -21.11
C GLN A 161 -0.54 10.78 -22.29
N LEU A 162 0.63 10.55 -22.87
CA LEU A 162 1.02 11.20 -24.10
C LEU A 162 0.61 10.28 -25.28
N TYR A 163 -0.33 10.74 -26.09
CA TYR A 163 -0.68 10.06 -27.33
C TYR A 163 0.08 10.71 -28.47
N PHE A 164 0.85 9.90 -29.22
CA PHE A 164 1.44 10.31 -30.47
C PHE A 164 0.56 9.83 -31.60
N ASP A 165 -0.16 10.75 -32.23
CA ASP A 165 -0.87 10.47 -33.48
C ASP A 165 0.04 10.79 -34.65
N VAL A 166 0.55 9.75 -35.29
CA VAL A 166 1.51 9.89 -36.39
C VAL A 166 0.74 9.98 -37.72
N ASP A 167 0.81 11.14 -38.36
CA ASP A 167 0.34 11.29 -39.77
C ASP A 167 1.21 10.42 -40.69
N ARG A 168 0.73 9.21 -40.98
CA ARG A 168 1.45 8.20 -41.79
C ARG A 168 1.77 8.69 -43.19
N ASN A 169 0.91 9.50 -43.80
CA ASN A 169 1.14 10.02 -45.14
C ASN A 169 2.30 11.02 -45.16
N ARG A 170 2.37 11.85 -44.13
CA ARG A 170 3.43 12.82 -43.96
C ARG A 170 4.75 12.17 -43.59
N ALA A 171 4.71 11.17 -42.72
CA ALA A 171 5.87 10.37 -42.34
C ALA A 171 6.48 9.68 -43.58
N GLN A 172 5.63 9.04 -44.39
CA GLN A 172 6.07 8.37 -45.64
C GLN A 172 6.66 9.35 -46.64
N ALA A 173 6.09 10.55 -46.78
CA ALA A 173 6.62 11.60 -47.67
C ALA A 173 8.01 12.11 -47.21
N LEU A 174 8.31 12.00 -45.92
CA LEU A 174 9.60 12.34 -45.30
C LEU A 174 10.55 11.15 -45.20
N GLY A 175 10.19 9.97 -45.73
CA GLY A 175 11.01 8.77 -45.69
C GLY A 175 11.13 8.12 -44.29
N ILE A 176 10.22 8.45 -43.39
CA ILE A 176 10.15 7.89 -42.03
C ILE A 176 9.17 6.72 -42.08
N SER A 177 9.66 5.52 -41.71
CA SER A 177 8.80 4.34 -41.51
C SER A 177 8.12 4.46 -40.14
N ALA A 178 6.78 4.45 -40.14
CA ALA A 178 5.96 4.53 -38.94
C ALA A 178 5.31 3.17 -38.65
#